data_60b39c6ec6f2784fd16534075ff7d9db
#
_entry.id   60b39c6ec6f2784fd16534075ff7d9db
#
_cell.length_a   1.000
_cell.length_b   1.000
_cell.length_c   1.000
_cell.angle_alpha   90.00
_cell.angle_beta   90.00
_cell.angle_gamma   90.00
#
_symmetry.space_group_name_H-M   'P 1'
#
loop_
_entity.id
_entity.type
_entity.pdbx_description
1 polymer ?
#
loop_
_entity_poly.entity_id
_entity_poly.type
_entity_poly.pdbx_seq_one_letter_code
_entity_poly.pdbx_strand_id
1 'polypeptide(L)'
;MKQEPVAEEEERNWKGICIAFFVIATIFSFIVIAIIIVTPDDDGNRVKHPRLVLEDIVSPHLQPKKFDGSWITETEVAYRNHEGNLVVFDCLENSTLLLVPNTTFLREQVDHYRISADKKFVLFINNIKKVFQYSFIGEYKIYNISNEQIFTLEVPGSFEGDQLEYAEWGPTGNQLIFVFRNNIYYYPSIGSSLKLLTQSGRESVYNGIPDWLYGEKILKTNKALWWSPYGDKLAYASFDDTGVDTMTYPRYGSFSDLNNIFPQIVSLKYPRAGRMNPTVSVWIIDLKSLTSTGSLPESKRILPPSEMLEREYYFTALSWIDNQRLALIWMRREQNYSVVSLCSAQSDWICSKHLEEKVDSETKGGWVEMFEAPLITKDKRHYLLTLPLSEPESGSFRQIVMITINGRVKNFLTQGQQDVTQILAHRHDTRTVFYAATLEDNPGVRHIFKKLFIQ
;
A
#
# COMPACT_ATOMS: atom_id res chain seq x y z
N MET A 1 52.52 99.55 40.41
CA MET A 1 53.09 98.66 39.38
C MET A 1 52.79 97.20 39.78
N LYS A 2 51.81 96.60 39.08
CA LYS A 2 51.50 95.18 39.25
C LYS A 2 52.26 94.47 38.12
N GLN A 3 53.15 93.51 38.44
CA GLN A 3 53.79 92.62 37.49
C GLN A 3 52.75 91.49 37.17
N GLU A 4 52.51 91.27 35.89
CA GLU A 4 51.76 90.11 35.39
C GLU A 4 52.70 88.89 35.37
N PRO A 5 52.24 87.70 35.68
CA PRO A 5 53.03 86.45 35.59
C PRO A 5 53.12 86.00 34.13
N VAL A 6 54.34 85.72 33.67
CA VAL A 6 54.66 85.12 32.38
C VAL A 6 54.15 83.65 32.39
N ALA A 7 53.30 83.30 31.44
CA ALA A 7 52.89 81.95 31.24
C ALA A 7 54.05 81.10 30.71
N GLU A 8 54.44 80.06 31.44
CA GLU A 8 55.39 79.06 30.95
C GLU A 8 54.66 78.25 29.86
N GLU A 9 55.27 78.23 28.67
CA GLU A 9 54.83 77.29 27.58
C GLU A 9 55.19 75.88 28.01
N GLU A 10 54.16 75.10 28.32
CA GLU A 10 54.33 73.63 28.53
C GLU A 10 54.81 72.95 27.21
N GLU A 11 56.08 72.55 27.19
CA GLU A 11 56.64 71.76 26.09
C GLU A 11 55.90 70.47 25.99
N ARG A 12 55.08 70.29 24.92
CA ARG A 12 54.38 69.06 24.60
C ARG A 12 55.36 67.89 24.48
N ASN A 13 55.19 66.88 25.32
CA ASN A 13 56.02 65.67 25.31
C ASN A 13 55.72 64.78 24.06
N TRP A 14 56.22 65.24 22.90
CA TRP A 14 56.08 64.56 21.62
C TRP A 14 56.60 63.12 21.66
N LYS A 15 57.67 62.82 22.44
CA LYS A 15 58.15 61.41 22.59
C LYS A 15 57.17 60.52 23.27
N GLY A 16 56.49 60.99 24.31
CA GLY A 16 55.42 60.20 24.98
C GLY A 16 54.21 59.95 24.07
N ILE A 17 53.82 60.99 23.30
CA ILE A 17 52.73 60.89 22.34
C ILE A 17 53.07 59.88 21.22
N CYS A 18 54.26 59.90 20.65
CA CYS A 18 54.70 58.95 19.64
C CYS A 18 54.80 57.53 20.17
N ILE A 19 55.26 57.33 21.42
CA ILE A 19 55.26 55.98 22.04
C ILE A 19 53.82 55.46 22.26
N ALA A 20 52.93 56.30 22.75
CA ALA A 20 51.53 55.92 22.93
C ALA A 20 50.85 55.53 21.59
N PHE A 21 51.09 56.34 20.55
CA PHE A 21 50.60 56.03 19.20
C PHE A 21 51.16 54.71 18.66
N PHE A 22 52.44 54.45 18.86
CA PHE A 22 53.09 53.21 18.44
C PHE A 22 52.51 51.99 19.17
N VAL A 23 52.26 52.07 20.48
CA VAL A 23 51.62 51.01 21.26
C VAL A 23 50.19 50.75 20.78
N ILE A 24 49.43 51.83 20.56
CA ILE A 24 48.05 51.69 20.04
C ILE A 24 48.06 51.06 18.64
N ALA A 25 48.91 51.48 17.73
CA ALA A 25 49.07 50.95 16.40
C ALA A 25 49.47 49.46 16.43
N THR A 26 50.35 49.07 17.35
CA THR A 26 50.78 47.69 17.54
C THR A 26 49.58 46.79 18.03
N ILE A 27 48.86 47.31 19.02
CA ILE A 27 47.66 46.59 19.50
C ILE A 27 46.63 46.44 18.39
N PHE A 28 46.32 47.49 17.64
CA PHE A 28 45.41 47.40 16.50
C PHE A 28 45.89 46.43 15.43
N SER A 29 47.19 46.39 15.15
CA SER A 29 47.79 45.45 14.21
C SER A 29 47.58 43.98 14.67
N PHE A 30 47.78 43.70 15.96
CA PHE A 30 47.51 42.36 16.52
C PHE A 30 46.03 42.01 16.45
N ILE A 31 45.12 42.95 16.70
CA ILE A 31 43.69 42.73 16.58
C ILE A 31 43.30 42.38 15.12
N VAL A 32 43.81 43.15 14.16
CA VAL A 32 43.55 42.89 12.73
C VAL A 32 44.12 41.55 12.30
N ILE A 33 45.36 41.22 12.74
CA ILE A 33 45.97 39.91 12.44
C ILE A 33 45.11 38.77 13.08
N ALA A 34 44.69 38.94 14.33
CA ALA A 34 43.84 37.97 14.99
C ALA A 34 42.50 37.79 14.26
N ILE A 35 41.87 38.86 13.79
CA ILE A 35 40.66 38.81 12.99
C ILE A 35 40.90 38.02 11.69
N ILE A 36 42.00 38.28 10.99
CA ILE A 36 42.35 37.60 9.73
C ILE A 36 42.59 36.11 9.98
N ILE A 37 43.27 35.75 11.08
CA ILE A 37 43.56 34.33 11.39
C ILE A 37 42.33 33.59 11.91
N VAL A 38 41.46 34.24 12.68
CA VAL A 38 40.29 33.61 13.30
C VAL A 38 39.07 33.64 12.38
N THR A 39 39.00 34.60 11.46
CA THR A 39 37.91 34.59 10.47
C THR A 39 38.18 33.45 9.49
N PRO A 40 37.31 32.42 9.45
CA PRO A 40 37.47 31.35 8.47
C PRO A 40 37.47 31.99 7.08
N ASP A 41 38.36 31.54 6.21
CA ASP A 41 38.30 31.89 4.79
C ASP A 41 36.90 31.55 4.32
N ASP A 42 36.15 32.55 3.92
CA ASP A 42 34.90 32.36 3.22
C ASP A 42 35.30 31.72 1.89
N ASP A 43 35.35 30.36 1.89
CA ASP A 43 35.64 29.58 0.70
C ASP A 43 34.73 30.10 -0.40
N GLY A 44 35.20 31.02 -1.21
CA GLY A 44 34.50 31.61 -2.34
C GLY A 44 34.07 30.58 -3.38
N ASN A 45 34.28 29.29 -3.08
CA ASN A 45 33.78 28.09 -3.77
C ASN A 45 32.65 27.35 -3.04
N ARG A 46 32.17 27.84 -1.90
CA ARG A 46 30.85 27.38 -1.45
C ARG A 46 29.85 27.86 -2.47
N VAL A 47 29.55 26.99 -3.42
CA VAL A 47 28.35 27.08 -4.23
C VAL A 47 27.25 27.45 -3.24
N LYS A 48 26.73 28.67 -3.32
CA LYS A 48 25.59 29.10 -2.50
C LYS A 48 24.41 28.25 -2.95
N HIS A 49 24.34 27.04 -2.38
CA HIS A 49 23.14 26.23 -2.58
C HIS A 49 21.98 27.08 -2.09
N PRO A 50 20.95 27.27 -2.90
CA PRO A 50 19.76 27.97 -2.44
C PRO A 50 19.29 27.30 -1.15
N ARG A 51 18.86 28.10 -0.17
CA ARG A 51 18.28 27.54 1.06
C ARG A 51 17.07 26.74 0.68
N LEU A 52 16.94 25.53 1.25
CA LEU A 52 15.76 24.72 1.11
C LEU A 52 14.55 25.53 1.58
N VAL A 53 13.55 25.63 0.74
CA VAL A 53 12.24 26.18 1.06
C VAL A 53 11.22 25.05 1.23
N LEU A 54 10.06 25.36 1.79
CA LEU A 54 9.02 24.32 2.02
C LEU A 54 8.61 23.64 0.71
N GLU A 55 8.55 24.41 -0.37
CA GLU A 55 8.22 23.94 -1.72
C GLU A 55 9.18 22.85 -2.21
N ASP A 56 10.49 22.96 -1.89
CA ASP A 56 11.48 21.94 -2.25
C ASP A 56 11.20 20.60 -1.53
N ILE A 57 10.71 20.66 -0.28
CA ILE A 57 10.46 19.49 0.54
C ILE A 57 9.16 18.79 0.10
N VAL A 58 8.12 19.56 -0.22
CA VAL A 58 6.81 19.01 -0.60
C VAL A 58 6.71 18.69 -2.09
N SER A 59 7.61 19.26 -2.91
CA SER A 59 7.65 19.01 -4.35
C SER A 59 8.28 17.65 -4.67
N PRO A 60 7.93 17.04 -5.81
CA PRO A 60 8.51 15.76 -6.24
C PRO A 60 10.01 15.81 -6.54
N HIS A 61 10.61 17.01 -6.69
CA HIS A 61 11.99 17.17 -7.17
C HIS A 61 13.06 16.59 -6.24
N LEU A 62 12.86 16.67 -4.92
CA LEU A 62 13.80 16.12 -3.93
C LEU A 62 13.38 14.73 -3.43
N GLN A 63 12.27 14.20 -3.90
CA GLN A 63 11.87 12.84 -3.50
C GLN A 63 12.77 11.81 -4.18
N PRO A 64 13.27 10.81 -3.44
CA PRO A 64 14.05 9.75 -4.05
C PRO A 64 13.19 8.97 -5.03
N LYS A 65 13.73 8.69 -6.22
CA LYS A 65 13.06 7.82 -7.18
C LYS A 65 12.96 6.43 -6.56
N LYS A 66 11.72 5.99 -6.33
CA LYS A 66 11.46 4.62 -5.86
C LYS A 66 11.55 3.67 -7.04
N PHE A 67 12.17 2.51 -6.81
CA PHE A 67 12.08 1.40 -7.74
C PHE A 67 10.63 0.86 -7.69
N ASP A 68 9.95 0.86 -8.83
CA ASP A 68 8.56 0.44 -8.98
C ASP A 68 8.43 -0.93 -9.66
N GLY A 69 9.50 -1.71 -9.68
CA GLY A 69 9.57 -2.99 -10.38
C GLY A 69 8.60 -4.01 -9.85
N SER A 70 7.92 -4.70 -10.76
CA SER A 70 7.02 -5.81 -10.49
C SER A 70 7.30 -6.99 -11.42
N TRP A 71 7.23 -8.21 -10.87
CA TRP A 71 7.28 -9.42 -11.67
C TRP A 71 6.00 -9.56 -12.49
N ILE A 72 6.14 -9.72 -13.81
CA ILE A 72 5.01 -9.97 -14.72
C ILE A 72 4.95 -11.42 -15.17
N THR A 73 6.06 -12.13 -15.12
CA THR A 73 6.18 -13.58 -15.29
C THR A 73 7.18 -14.15 -14.28
N GLU A 74 7.47 -15.47 -14.35
CA GLU A 74 8.50 -16.09 -13.50
C GLU A 74 9.93 -15.56 -13.80
N THR A 75 10.16 -14.95 -14.96
CA THR A 75 11.48 -14.52 -15.45
C THR A 75 11.57 -13.06 -15.83
N GLU A 76 10.44 -12.37 -15.96
CA GLU A 76 10.39 -11.00 -16.47
C GLU A 76 9.96 -10.01 -15.38
N VAL A 77 10.71 -8.93 -15.25
CA VAL A 77 10.43 -7.79 -14.36
C VAL A 77 10.12 -6.57 -15.19
N ALA A 78 8.99 -5.93 -14.93
CA ALA A 78 8.65 -4.64 -15.49
C ALA A 78 8.99 -3.52 -14.52
N TYR A 79 9.61 -2.46 -14.98
CA TYR A 79 9.96 -1.30 -14.17
C TYR A 79 10.21 -0.05 -15.02
N ARG A 80 10.18 1.13 -14.39
CA ARG A 80 10.63 2.35 -15.04
C ARG A 80 12.14 2.52 -14.86
N ASN A 81 12.86 2.59 -15.99
CA ASN A 81 14.32 2.74 -15.99
C ASN A 81 14.73 4.18 -15.60
N HIS A 82 16.04 4.47 -15.56
CA HIS A 82 16.58 5.78 -15.16
C HIS A 82 16.13 6.92 -16.08
N GLU A 83 15.81 6.64 -17.34
CA GLU A 83 15.26 7.61 -18.31
C GLU A 83 13.75 7.83 -18.10
N GLY A 84 13.11 7.01 -17.28
CA GLY A 84 11.67 7.01 -17.04
C GLY A 84 10.85 6.19 -18.04
N ASN A 85 11.50 5.44 -18.95
CA ASN A 85 10.82 4.53 -19.85
C ASN A 85 10.30 3.29 -19.11
N LEU A 86 9.13 2.79 -19.45
CA LEU A 86 8.64 1.50 -18.99
C LEU A 86 9.29 0.40 -19.81
N VAL A 87 10.04 -0.45 -19.14
CA VAL A 87 10.77 -1.57 -19.76
C VAL A 87 10.42 -2.89 -19.10
N VAL A 88 10.59 -3.98 -19.83
CA VAL A 88 10.56 -5.34 -19.31
C VAL A 88 11.95 -5.93 -19.45
N PHE A 89 12.51 -6.39 -18.36
CA PHE A 89 13.79 -7.08 -18.29
C PHE A 89 13.55 -8.59 -18.12
N ASP A 90 14.05 -9.38 -19.07
CA ASP A 90 14.07 -10.83 -18.97
C ASP A 90 15.38 -11.29 -18.29
N CYS A 91 15.24 -11.92 -17.12
CA CYS A 91 16.36 -12.36 -16.31
C CYS A 91 17.11 -13.56 -16.91
N LEU A 92 16.47 -14.39 -17.77
CA LEU A 92 17.10 -15.55 -18.41
C LEU A 92 17.86 -15.13 -19.65
N GLU A 93 17.25 -14.34 -20.51
CA GLU A 93 17.84 -13.89 -21.76
C GLU A 93 18.76 -12.66 -21.58
N ASN A 94 18.77 -12.07 -20.39
CA ASN A 94 19.48 -10.81 -20.08
C ASN A 94 19.20 -9.73 -21.11
N SER A 95 17.94 -9.61 -21.51
CA SER A 95 17.46 -8.68 -22.52
C SER A 95 16.45 -7.69 -21.95
N THR A 96 16.38 -6.49 -22.54
CA THR A 96 15.45 -5.45 -22.13
C THR A 96 14.58 -5.04 -23.31
N LEU A 97 13.26 -5.09 -23.12
CA LEU A 97 12.26 -4.65 -24.09
C LEU A 97 11.64 -3.33 -23.62
N LEU A 98 11.65 -2.32 -24.49
CA LEU A 98 10.92 -1.07 -24.27
C LEU A 98 9.43 -1.31 -24.54
N LEU A 99 8.57 -1.01 -23.55
CA LEU A 99 7.11 -1.06 -23.71
C LEU A 99 6.50 0.33 -23.96
N VAL A 100 6.88 1.32 -23.14
CA VAL A 100 6.31 2.68 -23.25
C VAL A 100 7.42 3.70 -23.03
N PRO A 101 7.61 4.66 -23.94
CA PRO A 101 8.59 5.72 -23.78
C PRO A 101 8.15 6.74 -22.71
N ASN A 102 9.13 7.34 -22.04
CA ASN A 102 8.86 8.35 -20.99
C ASN A 102 8.10 9.58 -21.50
N THR A 103 8.26 9.92 -22.80
CA THR A 103 7.52 11.00 -23.45
C THR A 103 6.00 10.80 -23.35
N THR A 104 5.52 9.55 -23.46
CA THR A 104 4.11 9.21 -23.27
C THR A 104 3.68 9.41 -21.81
N PHE A 105 4.49 8.98 -20.83
CA PHE A 105 4.21 9.21 -19.41
C PHE A 105 4.09 10.69 -19.06
N LEU A 106 4.99 11.51 -19.60
CA LEU A 106 4.98 12.96 -19.38
C LEU A 106 3.80 13.65 -20.06
N ARG A 107 3.50 13.27 -21.31
CA ARG A 107 2.36 13.83 -22.07
C ARG A 107 1.04 13.54 -21.37
N GLU A 108 0.84 12.31 -20.91
CA GLU A 108 -0.39 11.87 -20.27
C GLU A 108 -0.44 12.15 -18.76
N GLN A 109 0.64 12.65 -18.16
CA GLN A 109 0.76 12.91 -16.70
C GLN A 109 0.42 11.67 -15.87
N VAL A 110 1.03 10.53 -16.20
CA VAL A 110 0.73 9.23 -15.58
C VAL A 110 1.33 9.15 -14.19
N ASP A 111 0.50 8.95 -13.18
CA ASP A 111 0.90 8.74 -11.79
C ASP A 111 1.30 7.28 -11.51
N HIS A 112 0.46 6.32 -11.96
CA HIS A 112 0.69 4.88 -11.83
C HIS A 112 0.33 4.14 -13.11
N TYR A 113 0.86 2.92 -13.25
CA TYR A 113 0.57 2.07 -14.40
C TYR A 113 0.43 0.60 -14.00
N ARG A 114 -0.27 -0.18 -14.84
CA ARG A 114 -0.37 -1.65 -14.73
C ARG A 114 -0.37 -2.26 -16.11
N ILE A 115 0.41 -3.32 -16.31
CA ILE A 115 0.55 -4.00 -17.62
C ILE A 115 -0.44 -5.16 -17.66
N SER A 116 -1.12 -5.36 -18.81
CA SER A 116 -1.99 -6.52 -19.05
C SER A 116 -1.19 -7.82 -19.09
N ALA A 117 -1.82 -8.94 -18.75
CA ALA A 117 -1.15 -10.24 -18.71
C ALA A 117 -0.60 -10.67 -20.10
N ASP A 118 -1.22 -10.25 -21.18
CA ASP A 118 -0.76 -10.50 -22.56
C ASP A 118 0.27 -9.46 -23.07
N LYS A 119 0.65 -8.49 -22.23
CA LYS A 119 1.60 -7.41 -22.53
C LYS A 119 1.23 -6.56 -23.77
N LYS A 120 -0.06 -6.48 -24.12
CA LYS A 120 -0.54 -5.67 -25.25
C LYS A 120 -1.03 -4.30 -24.83
N PHE A 121 -1.42 -4.15 -23.57
CA PHE A 121 -2.01 -2.93 -23.03
C PHE A 121 -1.37 -2.52 -21.73
N VAL A 122 -1.34 -1.22 -21.48
CA VAL A 122 -0.97 -0.63 -20.19
C VAL A 122 -2.13 0.21 -19.70
N LEU A 123 -2.56 -0.03 -18.48
CA LEU A 123 -3.54 0.80 -17.79
C LEU A 123 -2.80 1.95 -17.11
N PHE A 124 -3.04 3.17 -17.53
CA PHE A 124 -2.55 4.38 -16.91
C PHE A 124 -3.54 4.89 -15.87
N ILE A 125 -3.04 5.41 -14.79
CA ILE A 125 -3.81 6.00 -13.70
C ILE A 125 -3.32 7.43 -13.52
N ASN A 126 -4.21 8.38 -13.68
CA ASN A 126 -3.93 9.81 -13.73
C ASN A 126 -4.79 10.55 -12.72
N ASN A 127 -4.43 11.79 -12.41
CA ASN A 127 -5.22 12.70 -11.57
C ASN A 127 -5.72 12.03 -10.28
N ILE A 128 -4.79 11.37 -9.58
CA ILE A 128 -5.09 10.62 -8.36
C ILE A 128 -5.48 11.58 -7.24
N LYS A 129 -6.67 11.36 -6.69
CA LYS A 129 -7.15 12.02 -5.47
C LYS A 129 -7.22 11.02 -4.34
N LYS A 130 -6.37 11.21 -3.35
CA LYS A 130 -6.32 10.35 -2.17
C LYS A 130 -7.60 10.52 -1.35
N VAL A 131 -8.26 9.41 -1.00
CA VAL A 131 -9.46 9.38 -0.17
C VAL A 131 -9.08 9.10 1.28
N PHE A 132 -8.39 7.98 1.53
CA PHE A 132 -7.83 7.57 2.82
C PHE A 132 -6.38 7.12 2.65
N GLN A 133 -5.81 6.41 3.64
CA GLN A 133 -4.42 5.96 3.56
C GLN A 133 -4.19 4.99 2.39
N TYR A 134 -5.11 4.06 2.17
CA TYR A 134 -4.98 3.01 1.15
C TYR A 134 -5.84 3.26 -0.09
N SER A 135 -6.87 4.08 0.00
CA SER A 135 -7.82 4.32 -1.08
C SER A 135 -7.61 5.65 -1.79
N PHE A 136 -7.86 5.63 -3.08
CA PHE A 136 -7.84 6.81 -3.95
C PHE A 136 -8.85 6.63 -5.09
N ILE A 137 -9.22 7.73 -5.71
CA ILE A 137 -9.96 7.77 -6.97
C ILE A 137 -9.06 8.38 -8.04
N GLY A 138 -9.26 8.00 -9.30
CA GLY A 138 -8.42 8.48 -10.39
C GLY A 138 -9.07 8.32 -11.76
N GLU A 139 -8.47 8.94 -12.75
CA GLU A 139 -8.82 8.74 -14.14
C GLU A 139 -8.01 7.57 -14.70
N TYR A 140 -8.67 6.68 -15.41
CA TYR A 140 -8.05 5.49 -15.96
C TYR A 140 -8.10 5.51 -17.47
N LYS A 141 -6.93 5.33 -18.11
CA LYS A 141 -6.77 5.26 -19.54
C LYS A 141 -6.08 3.98 -19.95
N ILE A 142 -6.41 3.46 -21.10
CA ILE A 142 -5.77 2.27 -21.67
C ILE A 142 -4.87 2.69 -22.82
N TYR A 143 -3.59 2.36 -22.71
CA TYR A 143 -2.60 2.53 -23.76
C TYR A 143 -2.40 1.21 -24.48
N ASN A 144 -2.54 1.22 -25.82
CA ASN A 144 -2.24 0.07 -26.66
C ASN A 144 -0.79 0.17 -27.13
N ILE A 145 0.03 -0.81 -26.75
CA ILE A 145 1.48 -0.82 -27.02
C ILE A 145 1.78 -0.91 -28.52
N SER A 146 0.94 -1.62 -29.31
CA SER A 146 1.22 -1.89 -30.73
C SER A 146 0.99 -0.70 -31.66
N ASN A 147 0.03 0.17 -31.34
CA ASN A 147 -0.34 1.32 -32.19
C ASN A 147 -0.28 2.66 -31.45
N GLU A 148 0.20 2.66 -30.18
CA GLU A 148 0.37 3.84 -29.33
C GLU A 148 -0.93 4.64 -29.07
N GLN A 149 -2.09 4.05 -29.34
CA GLN A 149 -3.37 4.70 -29.09
C GLN A 149 -3.74 4.64 -27.62
N ILE A 150 -4.38 5.72 -27.16
CA ILE A 150 -4.88 5.85 -25.80
C ILE A 150 -6.38 6.08 -25.87
N PHE A 151 -7.10 5.40 -25.01
CA PHE A 151 -8.54 5.61 -24.85
C PHE A 151 -8.94 5.55 -23.37
N THR A 152 -9.91 6.36 -23.01
CA THR A 152 -10.46 6.43 -21.64
C THR A 152 -11.43 5.28 -21.43
N LEU A 153 -11.47 4.75 -20.20
CA LEU A 153 -12.50 3.79 -19.80
C LEU A 153 -13.84 4.51 -19.68
N GLU A 154 -14.72 4.23 -20.62
CA GLU A 154 -16.08 4.79 -20.62
C GLU A 154 -17.05 3.85 -19.92
N VAL A 155 -17.87 4.42 -19.04
CA VAL A 155 -18.94 3.71 -18.33
C VAL A 155 -20.26 4.31 -18.76
N PRO A 156 -21.29 3.50 -19.08
CA PRO A 156 -22.61 4.03 -19.42
C PRO A 156 -23.15 4.94 -18.32
N GLY A 157 -23.50 6.18 -18.65
CA GLY A 157 -23.99 7.17 -17.71
C GLY A 157 -22.89 7.90 -16.91
N SER A 158 -21.63 7.75 -17.29
CA SER A 158 -20.55 8.60 -16.80
C SER A 158 -20.46 9.89 -17.63
N PHE A 159 -19.88 10.92 -16.98
CA PHE A 159 -19.55 12.20 -17.61
C PHE A 159 -18.03 12.28 -17.82
N GLU A 160 -17.60 13.16 -18.72
CA GLU A 160 -16.18 13.45 -18.90
C GLU A 160 -15.56 13.95 -17.58
N GLY A 161 -14.48 13.31 -17.15
CA GLY A 161 -13.81 13.62 -15.86
C GLY A 161 -14.30 12.83 -14.67
N ASP A 162 -15.28 11.92 -14.82
CA ASP A 162 -15.65 10.99 -13.75
C ASP A 162 -14.46 10.08 -13.40
N GLN A 163 -14.23 9.90 -12.10
CA GLN A 163 -13.12 9.11 -11.58
C GLN A 163 -13.60 7.73 -11.14
N LEU A 164 -12.77 6.71 -11.35
CA LEU A 164 -13.03 5.35 -10.88
C LEU A 164 -12.42 5.15 -9.50
N GLU A 165 -13.06 4.32 -8.69
CA GLU A 165 -12.56 3.93 -7.37
C GLU A 165 -11.44 2.89 -7.47
N TYR A 166 -11.47 2.03 -8.50
CA TYR A 166 -10.48 0.97 -8.70
C TYR A 166 -10.51 0.43 -10.14
N ALA A 167 -9.36 -0.03 -10.64
CA ALA A 167 -9.29 -0.88 -11.84
C ALA A 167 -8.04 -1.77 -11.81
N GLU A 168 -8.17 -3.03 -12.29
CA GLU A 168 -7.05 -3.95 -12.46
C GLU A 168 -7.26 -4.93 -13.61
N TRP A 169 -6.14 -5.39 -14.18
CA TRP A 169 -6.15 -6.46 -15.17
C TRP A 169 -6.44 -7.81 -14.53
N GLY A 170 -7.10 -8.69 -15.28
CA GLY A 170 -7.21 -10.09 -14.93
C GLY A 170 -5.89 -10.86 -15.13
N PRO A 171 -5.79 -12.09 -14.62
CA PRO A 171 -4.57 -12.88 -14.69
C PRO A 171 -4.27 -13.46 -16.09
N THR A 172 -5.20 -13.36 -17.02
CA THR A 172 -5.05 -13.91 -18.38
C THR A 172 -5.48 -12.90 -19.44
N GLY A 173 -4.76 -12.83 -20.57
CA GLY A 173 -5.08 -11.94 -21.67
C GLY A 173 -5.09 -10.47 -21.26
N ASN A 174 -6.14 -9.77 -21.67
CA ASN A 174 -6.37 -8.36 -21.32
C ASN A 174 -7.77 -8.15 -20.73
N GLN A 175 -8.22 -9.11 -19.92
CA GLN A 175 -9.40 -8.96 -19.08
C GLN A 175 -9.22 -7.78 -18.14
N LEU A 176 -10.24 -6.95 -17.98
CA LEU A 176 -10.18 -5.78 -17.11
C LEU A 176 -11.42 -5.71 -16.24
N ILE A 177 -11.20 -5.50 -14.95
CA ILE A 177 -12.26 -5.20 -13.97
C ILE A 177 -12.05 -3.81 -13.41
N PHE A 178 -13.13 -3.10 -13.17
CA PHE A 178 -13.07 -1.81 -12.50
C PHE A 178 -14.33 -1.55 -11.68
N VAL A 179 -14.22 -0.61 -10.75
CA VAL A 179 -15.30 -0.18 -9.88
C VAL A 179 -15.63 1.27 -10.15
N PHE A 180 -16.92 1.52 -10.39
CA PHE A 180 -17.48 2.85 -10.59
C PHE A 180 -18.82 2.97 -9.86
N ARG A 181 -18.97 4.02 -9.04
CA ARG A 181 -20.13 4.25 -8.19
C ARG A 181 -20.49 3.02 -7.36
N ASN A 182 -19.47 2.44 -6.73
CA ASN A 182 -19.58 1.26 -5.88
C ASN A 182 -20.10 -0.01 -6.58
N ASN A 183 -20.08 -0.07 -7.92
CA ASN A 183 -20.45 -1.24 -8.70
C ASN A 183 -19.31 -1.75 -9.55
N ILE A 184 -19.27 -3.07 -9.72
CA ILE A 184 -18.22 -3.78 -10.43
C ILE A 184 -18.61 -3.90 -11.91
N TYR A 185 -17.68 -3.53 -12.78
CA TYR A 185 -17.76 -3.65 -14.23
C TYR A 185 -16.64 -4.52 -14.76
N TYR A 186 -16.88 -5.19 -15.88
CA TYR A 186 -15.95 -6.15 -16.46
C TYR A 186 -15.90 -6.08 -17.98
N TYR A 187 -14.67 -6.03 -18.53
CA TYR A 187 -14.36 -6.28 -19.92
C TYR A 187 -13.72 -7.68 -20.05
N PRO A 188 -14.36 -8.65 -20.75
CA PRO A 188 -13.73 -9.94 -21.06
C PRO A 188 -12.43 -9.80 -21.85
N SER A 189 -12.36 -8.81 -22.72
CA SER A 189 -11.17 -8.35 -23.43
C SER A 189 -11.38 -6.91 -23.86
N ILE A 190 -10.29 -6.19 -24.08
CA ILE A 190 -10.38 -4.83 -24.60
C ILE A 190 -10.99 -4.86 -26.02
N GLY A 191 -11.99 -4.01 -26.23
CA GLY A 191 -12.81 -3.99 -27.44
C GLY A 191 -14.07 -4.87 -27.40
N SER A 192 -14.26 -5.68 -26.36
CA SER A 192 -15.51 -6.42 -26.13
C SER A 192 -16.58 -5.53 -25.46
N SER A 193 -17.82 -6.03 -25.40
CA SER A 193 -18.89 -5.31 -24.70
C SER A 193 -18.68 -5.32 -23.19
N LEU A 194 -18.82 -4.14 -22.57
CA LEU A 194 -18.79 -3.96 -21.13
C LEU A 194 -19.93 -4.77 -20.45
N LYS A 195 -19.61 -5.43 -19.36
CA LYS A 195 -20.55 -6.19 -18.51
C LYS A 195 -20.66 -5.55 -17.14
N LEU A 196 -21.89 -5.34 -16.68
CA LEU A 196 -22.16 -4.95 -15.29
C LEU A 196 -22.22 -6.24 -14.45
N LEU A 197 -21.42 -6.33 -13.39
CA LEU A 197 -21.40 -7.51 -12.51
C LEU A 197 -22.25 -7.31 -11.24
N THR A 198 -22.37 -6.07 -10.74
CA THR A 198 -23.19 -5.74 -9.56
C THR A 198 -24.00 -4.47 -9.82
N GLN A 199 -25.15 -4.35 -9.17
CA GLN A 199 -26.00 -3.14 -9.23
C GLN A 199 -26.53 -2.71 -7.86
N SER A 200 -26.01 -3.32 -6.77
CA SER A 200 -26.41 -2.98 -5.40
C SER A 200 -25.64 -1.78 -4.84
N GLY A 201 -24.62 -1.31 -5.57
CA GLY A 201 -23.78 -0.18 -5.18
C GLY A 201 -24.58 1.10 -4.98
N ARG A 202 -24.37 1.77 -3.83
CA ARG A 202 -24.96 3.05 -3.44
C ARG A 202 -24.05 3.70 -2.41
N GLU A 203 -24.39 4.90 -1.94
CA GLU A 203 -23.59 5.70 -1.00
C GLU A 203 -23.07 4.92 0.24
N SER A 204 -23.82 3.92 0.71
CA SER A 204 -23.46 3.11 1.87
C SER A 204 -23.32 1.62 1.56
N VAL A 205 -23.24 1.21 0.29
CA VAL A 205 -23.00 -0.17 -0.12
C VAL A 205 -21.90 -0.21 -1.16
N TYR A 206 -20.82 -0.88 -0.82
CA TYR A 206 -19.58 -0.95 -1.60
C TYR A 206 -19.39 -2.37 -2.14
N ASN A 207 -19.24 -2.55 -3.45
CA ASN A 207 -18.96 -3.84 -4.07
C ASN A 207 -17.54 -3.84 -4.66
N GLY A 208 -16.72 -4.79 -4.25
CA GLY A 208 -15.37 -4.96 -4.78
C GLY A 208 -14.33 -3.94 -4.30
N ILE A 209 -14.75 -2.95 -3.55
CA ILE A 209 -13.90 -2.01 -2.80
C ILE A 209 -14.34 -2.00 -1.35
N PRO A 210 -13.42 -1.84 -0.39
CA PRO A 210 -13.77 -1.82 1.02
C PRO A 210 -14.34 -0.47 1.44
N ASP A 211 -15.17 -0.49 2.50
CA ASP A 211 -15.54 0.67 3.31
C ASP A 211 -14.33 1.18 4.13
N TRP A 212 -14.52 2.20 4.94
CA TRP A 212 -13.45 2.78 5.76
C TRP A 212 -12.82 1.74 6.72
N LEU A 213 -13.64 0.95 7.43
CA LEU A 213 -13.14 -0.02 8.42
C LEU A 213 -12.29 -1.11 7.74
N TYR A 214 -12.83 -1.71 6.70
CA TYR A 214 -12.13 -2.79 6.00
C TYR A 214 -10.91 -2.27 5.22
N GLY A 215 -11.01 -1.11 4.59
CA GLY A 215 -9.90 -0.51 3.84
C GLY A 215 -8.74 -0.08 4.70
N GLU A 216 -9.02 0.53 5.86
CA GLU A 216 -7.98 1.14 6.68
C GLU A 216 -7.47 0.24 7.82
N LYS A 217 -8.26 -0.72 8.28
CA LYS A 217 -7.94 -1.50 9.48
C LYS A 217 -7.79 -2.99 9.23
N ILE A 218 -8.59 -3.59 8.35
CA ILE A 218 -8.65 -5.03 8.17
C ILE A 218 -7.85 -5.46 6.94
N LEU A 219 -8.28 -5.09 5.74
CA LEU A 219 -7.64 -5.50 4.47
C LEU A 219 -6.42 -4.65 4.12
N LYS A 220 -6.36 -3.41 4.59
CA LYS A 220 -5.27 -2.43 4.33
C LYS A 220 -4.97 -2.26 2.84
N THR A 221 -6.03 -2.15 2.04
CA THR A 221 -5.99 -2.02 0.59
C THR A 221 -7.23 -1.30 0.09
N ASN A 222 -7.19 -0.83 -1.16
CA ASN A 222 -8.33 -0.23 -1.84
C ASN A 222 -9.13 -1.22 -2.68
N LYS A 223 -8.89 -2.53 -2.55
CA LYS A 223 -9.63 -3.56 -3.29
C LYS A 223 -10.18 -4.65 -2.40
N ALA A 224 -11.33 -5.17 -2.79
CA ALA A 224 -11.95 -6.35 -2.22
C ALA A 224 -12.42 -7.31 -3.33
N LEU A 225 -11.50 -7.56 -4.26
CA LEU A 225 -11.65 -8.35 -5.48
C LEU A 225 -10.53 -9.37 -5.55
N TRP A 226 -10.83 -10.63 -5.90
CA TRP A 226 -9.86 -11.71 -6.01
C TRP A 226 -10.17 -12.56 -7.25
N TRP A 227 -9.29 -12.48 -8.24
CA TRP A 227 -9.37 -13.30 -9.43
C TRP A 227 -9.03 -14.76 -9.13
N SER A 228 -9.76 -15.70 -9.71
CA SER A 228 -9.31 -17.08 -9.76
C SER A 228 -8.05 -17.20 -10.63
N PRO A 229 -7.19 -18.22 -10.42
CA PRO A 229 -5.91 -18.32 -11.13
C PRO A 229 -6.02 -18.30 -12.67
N TYR A 230 -7.12 -18.75 -13.23
CA TYR A 230 -7.34 -18.73 -14.69
C TYR A 230 -8.22 -17.56 -15.16
N GLY A 231 -8.65 -16.67 -14.28
CA GLY A 231 -9.43 -15.49 -14.63
C GLY A 231 -10.86 -15.81 -15.09
N ASP A 232 -11.36 -17.00 -14.82
CA ASP A 232 -12.72 -17.41 -15.18
C ASP A 232 -13.75 -17.22 -14.05
N LYS A 233 -13.28 -16.94 -12.85
CA LYS A 233 -14.11 -16.61 -11.69
C LYS A 233 -13.57 -15.39 -10.97
N LEU A 234 -14.48 -14.68 -10.36
CA LEU A 234 -14.19 -13.54 -9.49
C LEU A 234 -14.85 -13.76 -8.14
N ALA A 235 -14.06 -13.71 -7.08
CA ALA A 235 -14.56 -13.50 -5.74
C ALA A 235 -14.54 -12.01 -5.41
N TYR A 236 -15.57 -11.51 -4.74
CA TYR A 236 -15.61 -10.13 -4.25
C TYR A 236 -16.31 -10.03 -2.91
N ALA A 237 -15.93 -9.02 -2.13
CA ALA A 237 -16.66 -8.67 -0.93
C ALA A 237 -17.56 -7.47 -1.18
N SER A 238 -18.71 -7.48 -0.52
CA SER A 238 -19.66 -6.36 -0.47
C SER A 238 -19.83 -5.93 0.98
N PHE A 239 -19.76 -4.63 1.22
CA PHE A 239 -19.84 -4.01 2.54
C PHE A 239 -21.07 -3.11 2.59
N ASP A 240 -21.88 -3.25 3.63
CA ASP A 240 -23.07 -2.44 3.84
C ASP A 240 -22.95 -1.64 5.14
N ASP A 241 -22.75 -0.32 4.97
CA ASP A 241 -22.60 0.67 6.03
C ASP A 241 -23.93 1.32 6.43
N THR A 242 -25.08 0.81 5.96
CA THR A 242 -26.37 1.44 6.23
C THR A 242 -26.64 1.62 7.73
N GLY A 243 -26.24 0.64 8.55
CA GLY A 243 -26.38 0.68 10.01
C GLY A 243 -25.24 1.38 10.75
N VAL A 244 -24.16 1.77 10.05
CA VAL A 244 -22.99 2.39 10.68
C VAL A 244 -23.24 3.85 11.01
N ASP A 245 -22.79 4.29 12.18
CA ASP A 245 -22.90 5.69 12.61
C ASP A 245 -22.16 6.62 11.64
N THR A 246 -22.71 7.82 11.44
CA THR A 246 -22.06 8.85 10.65
C THR A 246 -21.30 9.81 11.57
N MET A 247 -20.04 10.02 11.30
CA MET A 247 -19.21 11.06 11.89
C MET A 247 -19.09 12.23 10.92
N THR A 248 -19.20 13.45 11.42
CA THR A 248 -19.02 14.66 10.63
C THR A 248 -17.85 15.48 11.15
N TYR A 249 -17.10 16.08 10.24
CA TYR A 249 -16.03 17.01 10.60
C TYR A 249 -15.90 18.12 9.54
N PRO A 250 -15.46 19.33 9.94
CA PRO A 250 -15.18 20.40 9.00
C PRO A 250 -13.84 20.16 8.29
N ARG A 251 -13.84 20.24 6.96
CA ARG A 251 -12.62 20.37 6.15
C ARG A 251 -12.45 21.86 5.85
N TYR A 252 -11.42 22.46 6.42
CA TYR A 252 -11.10 23.86 6.18
C TYR A 252 -10.55 24.06 4.78
N GLY A 253 -10.98 25.13 4.13
CA GLY A 253 -10.53 25.52 2.81
C GLY A 253 -9.13 26.17 2.83
N SER A 254 -8.66 26.56 1.66
CA SER A 254 -7.42 27.34 1.51
C SER A 254 -7.75 28.82 1.47
N PHE A 255 -7.10 29.64 2.30
CA PHE A 255 -7.26 31.10 2.27
C PHE A 255 -6.76 31.73 0.96
N SER A 256 -5.97 31.01 0.17
CA SER A 256 -5.51 31.45 -1.15
C SER A 256 -6.49 31.15 -2.28
N ASP A 257 -7.51 30.32 -2.02
CA ASP A 257 -8.56 29.98 -2.99
C ASP A 257 -9.90 30.62 -2.58
N LEU A 258 -10.27 31.70 -3.23
CA LEU A 258 -11.51 32.46 -2.95
C LEU A 258 -12.79 31.62 -3.11
N ASN A 259 -12.75 30.54 -3.86
CA ASN A 259 -13.89 29.63 -4.03
C ASN A 259 -14.00 28.59 -2.91
N ASN A 260 -13.00 28.48 -2.05
CA ASN A 260 -12.89 27.44 -1.02
C ASN A 260 -12.48 28.01 0.34
N ILE A 261 -13.03 29.16 0.72
CA ILE A 261 -12.73 29.85 1.99
C ILE A 261 -13.49 29.21 3.15
N PHE A 262 -14.74 28.80 2.90
CA PHE A 262 -15.59 28.26 3.95
C PHE A 262 -15.35 26.77 4.19
N PRO A 263 -15.43 26.31 5.46
CA PRO A 263 -15.31 24.90 5.77
C PRO A 263 -16.42 24.07 5.09
N GLN A 264 -16.03 22.97 4.48
CA GLN A 264 -16.95 21.96 3.98
C GLN A 264 -17.20 20.93 5.06
N ILE A 265 -18.45 20.58 5.33
CA ILE A 265 -18.78 19.50 6.25
C ILE A 265 -18.63 18.18 5.50
N VAL A 266 -17.70 17.36 5.97
CA VAL A 266 -17.47 15.99 5.45
C VAL A 266 -18.17 15.00 6.36
N SER A 267 -18.97 14.13 5.77
CA SER A 267 -19.66 13.03 6.45
C SER A 267 -18.94 11.71 6.14
N LEU A 268 -18.65 10.92 7.16
CA LEU A 268 -17.96 9.63 7.04
C LEU A 268 -18.71 8.58 7.85
N LYS A 269 -19.01 7.44 7.25
CA LYS A 269 -19.44 6.24 7.96
C LYS A 269 -18.28 5.70 8.78
N TYR A 270 -18.39 5.80 10.11
CA TYR A 270 -17.29 5.47 11.03
C TYR A 270 -17.80 4.63 12.20
N PRO A 271 -17.44 3.34 12.25
CA PRO A 271 -17.88 2.46 13.32
C PRO A 271 -17.15 2.80 14.62
N ARG A 272 -17.90 3.22 15.64
CA ARG A 272 -17.38 3.51 16.96
C ARG A 272 -17.44 2.27 17.85
N ALA A 273 -16.57 2.21 18.87
CA ALA A 273 -16.58 1.13 19.85
C ALA A 273 -17.98 0.93 20.45
N GLY A 274 -18.46 -0.30 20.51
CA GLY A 274 -19.79 -0.66 21.01
C GLY A 274 -20.96 -0.31 20.08
N ARG A 275 -20.71 0.26 18.90
CA ARG A 275 -21.72 0.57 17.88
C ARG A 275 -21.68 -0.44 16.73
N MET A 276 -22.63 -0.36 15.80
CA MET A 276 -22.71 -1.27 14.66
C MET A 276 -21.50 -1.13 13.72
N ASN A 277 -20.95 -2.26 13.32
CA ASN A 277 -19.96 -2.36 12.26
C ASN A 277 -20.62 -2.54 10.89
N PRO A 278 -19.88 -2.31 9.79
CA PRO A 278 -20.27 -2.71 8.45
C PRO A 278 -20.67 -4.19 8.40
N THR A 279 -21.71 -4.50 7.66
CA THR A 279 -22.07 -5.89 7.37
C THR A 279 -21.32 -6.34 6.12
N VAL A 280 -20.52 -7.40 6.23
CA VAL A 280 -19.77 -7.96 5.12
C VAL A 280 -20.44 -9.19 4.53
N SER A 281 -20.39 -9.31 3.22
CA SER A 281 -20.75 -10.52 2.49
C SER A 281 -19.75 -10.80 1.38
N VAL A 282 -19.40 -12.08 1.20
CA VAL A 282 -18.47 -12.54 0.16
C VAL A 282 -19.24 -13.30 -0.91
N TRP A 283 -18.91 -13.04 -2.16
CA TRP A 283 -19.61 -13.55 -3.32
C TRP A 283 -18.64 -14.10 -4.36
N ILE A 284 -19.12 -15.05 -5.17
CA ILE A 284 -18.40 -15.55 -6.35
C ILE A 284 -19.28 -15.41 -7.58
N ILE A 285 -18.66 -14.97 -8.67
CA ILE A 285 -19.23 -14.89 -10.01
C ILE A 285 -18.44 -15.80 -10.93
N ASP A 286 -19.13 -16.63 -11.72
CA ASP A 286 -18.53 -17.34 -12.85
C ASP A 286 -18.59 -16.45 -14.10
N LEU A 287 -17.42 -15.95 -14.52
CA LEU A 287 -17.29 -15.01 -15.64
C LEU A 287 -17.49 -15.69 -17.00
N LYS A 288 -17.35 -17.04 -17.08
CA LYS A 288 -17.64 -17.80 -18.33
C LYS A 288 -19.13 -17.92 -18.59
N SER A 289 -19.94 -17.86 -17.54
CA SER A 289 -21.41 -17.96 -17.66
C SER A 289 -22.07 -16.68 -18.16
N LEU A 290 -21.29 -15.58 -18.33
CA LEU A 290 -21.81 -14.30 -18.76
C LEU A 290 -22.35 -14.36 -20.20
N THR A 291 -23.67 -14.35 -20.34
CA THR A 291 -24.34 -14.32 -21.63
C THR A 291 -24.31 -12.94 -22.26
N SER A 292 -24.56 -12.87 -23.57
CA SER A 292 -24.62 -11.60 -24.32
C SER A 292 -25.87 -10.75 -23.98
N THR A 293 -26.79 -11.27 -23.19
CA THR A 293 -28.14 -10.73 -23.01
C THR A 293 -28.28 -9.59 -22.01
N GLY A 294 -27.17 -9.03 -21.49
CA GLY A 294 -27.24 -7.83 -20.61
C GLY A 294 -27.85 -8.07 -19.21
N SER A 295 -28.21 -9.31 -18.87
CA SER A 295 -28.63 -9.68 -17.52
C SER A 295 -27.45 -9.72 -16.57
N LEU A 296 -27.71 -9.38 -15.28
CA LEU A 296 -26.69 -9.54 -14.23
C LEU A 296 -26.30 -11.03 -14.13
N PRO A 297 -25.01 -11.31 -13.85
CA PRO A 297 -24.55 -12.66 -13.63
C PRO A 297 -25.18 -13.25 -12.36
N GLU A 298 -25.36 -14.56 -12.37
CA GLU A 298 -25.65 -15.29 -11.13
C GLU A 298 -24.43 -15.23 -10.22
N SER A 299 -24.61 -14.70 -9.01
CA SER A 299 -23.58 -14.65 -7.97
C SER A 299 -23.93 -15.60 -6.83
N LYS A 300 -22.96 -16.38 -6.38
CA LYS A 300 -23.09 -17.28 -5.23
C LYS A 300 -22.53 -16.64 -3.98
N ARG A 301 -23.37 -16.53 -2.94
CA ARG A 301 -22.91 -16.02 -1.64
C ARG A 301 -22.16 -17.10 -0.87
N ILE A 302 -20.99 -16.75 -0.38
CA ILE A 302 -20.23 -17.59 0.54
C ILE A 302 -20.65 -17.26 1.97
N LEU A 303 -21.12 -18.25 2.68
CA LEU A 303 -21.51 -18.10 4.07
C LEU A 303 -20.34 -18.49 4.99
N PRO A 304 -20.10 -17.76 6.09
CA PRO A 304 -19.19 -18.21 7.11
C PRO A 304 -19.70 -19.48 7.80
N PRO A 305 -18.85 -20.21 8.53
CA PRO A 305 -19.28 -21.34 9.35
C PRO A 305 -20.37 -20.93 10.34
N SER A 306 -21.26 -21.89 10.69
CA SER A 306 -22.43 -21.64 11.54
C SER A 306 -22.11 -20.95 12.86
N GLU A 307 -20.95 -21.27 13.45
CA GLU A 307 -20.48 -20.68 14.71
C GLU A 307 -20.18 -19.18 14.62
N MET A 308 -20.02 -18.66 13.40
CA MET A 308 -19.83 -17.22 13.13
C MET A 308 -21.16 -16.50 12.90
N LEU A 309 -22.17 -17.18 12.36
CA LEU A 309 -23.46 -16.56 11.99
C LEU A 309 -24.28 -16.08 13.19
N GLU A 310 -24.06 -16.63 14.38
CA GLU A 310 -24.76 -16.24 15.61
C GLU A 310 -24.31 -14.90 16.20
N ARG A 311 -23.21 -14.35 15.70
CA ARG A 311 -22.56 -13.14 16.24
C ARG A 311 -22.07 -12.25 15.11
N GLU A 312 -21.71 -11.01 15.42
CA GLU A 312 -21.00 -10.14 14.50
C GLU A 312 -19.60 -10.70 14.21
N TYR A 313 -19.19 -10.65 12.94
CA TYR A 313 -17.92 -11.20 12.48
C TYR A 313 -17.25 -10.29 11.46
N TYR A 314 -15.95 -10.48 11.33
CA TYR A 314 -15.13 -9.92 10.25
C TYR A 314 -14.78 -11.00 9.25
N PHE A 315 -14.65 -10.61 8.00
CA PHE A 315 -13.93 -11.30 6.95
C PHE A 315 -12.53 -10.67 6.85
N THR A 316 -11.46 -11.44 7.02
CA THR A 316 -10.12 -10.85 7.14
C THR A 316 -9.20 -11.17 5.96
N ALA A 317 -9.39 -12.30 5.28
CA ALA A 317 -8.56 -12.68 4.14
C ALA A 317 -9.23 -13.71 3.23
N LEU A 318 -8.81 -13.75 1.96
CA LEU A 318 -9.17 -14.74 0.97
C LEU A 318 -7.96 -15.13 0.12
N SER A 319 -7.78 -16.43 -0.13
CA SER A 319 -6.82 -16.97 -1.09
C SER A 319 -7.46 -18.06 -1.94
N TRP A 320 -7.26 -17.98 -3.26
CA TRP A 320 -7.62 -19.08 -4.15
C TRP A 320 -6.59 -20.22 -4.00
N ILE A 321 -7.07 -21.43 -3.71
CA ILE A 321 -6.25 -22.66 -3.70
C ILE A 321 -6.00 -23.09 -5.14
N ASP A 322 -7.07 -23.13 -5.90
CA ASP A 322 -7.08 -23.37 -7.34
C ASP A 322 -8.36 -22.75 -7.94
N ASN A 323 -8.68 -23.08 -9.16
CA ASN A 323 -9.84 -22.52 -9.86
C ASN A 323 -11.20 -23.00 -9.34
N GLN A 324 -11.21 -23.97 -8.42
CA GLN A 324 -12.40 -24.60 -7.87
C GLN A 324 -12.49 -24.53 -6.34
N ARG A 325 -11.39 -24.10 -5.66
CA ARG A 325 -11.33 -24.07 -4.21
C ARG A 325 -10.70 -22.77 -3.73
N LEU A 326 -11.17 -22.27 -2.62
CA LEU A 326 -10.59 -21.09 -1.96
C LEU A 326 -10.59 -21.29 -0.43
N ALA A 327 -9.71 -20.52 0.22
CA ALA A 327 -9.60 -20.42 1.66
C ALA A 327 -10.01 -19.02 2.10
N LEU A 328 -10.86 -18.94 3.12
CA LEU A 328 -11.28 -17.67 3.74
C LEU A 328 -10.97 -17.69 5.22
N ILE A 329 -10.69 -16.52 5.76
CA ILE A 329 -10.50 -16.32 7.19
C ILE A 329 -11.62 -15.44 7.73
N TRP A 330 -12.30 -15.96 8.74
CA TRP A 330 -13.36 -15.29 9.47
C TRP A 330 -12.92 -15.08 10.92
N MET A 331 -13.33 -13.98 11.52
CA MET A 331 -12.99 -13.64 12.89
C MET A 331 -14.21 -13.05 13.59
N ARG A 332 -14.46 -13.43 14.84
CA ARG A 332 -15.50 -12.79 15.64
C ARG A 332 -15.14 -11.33 15.92
N ARG A 333 -16.16 -10.49 16.11
CA ARG A 333 -15.95 -9.08 16.45
C ARG A 333 -15.12 -8.90 17.73
N GLU A 334 -15.30 -9.76 18.70
CA GLU A 334 -14.56 -9.77 19.95
C GLU A 334 -13.08 -10.16 19.78
N GLN A 335 -12.69 -10.60 18.58
CA GLN A 335 -11.34 -11.04 18.21
C GLN A 335 -10.78 -12.15 19.11
N ASN A 336 -11.61 -12.94 19.75
CA ASN A 336 -11.22 -14.07 20.57
C ASN A 336 -11.32 -15.42 19.87
N TYR A 337 -11.80 -15.43 18.61
CA TYR A 337 -12.01 -16.64 17.81
C TYR A 337 -11.90 -16.34 16.33
N SER A 338 -11.08 -17.11 15.63
CA SER A 338 -10.87 -17.04 14.18
C SER A 338 -10.95 -18.43 13.55
N VAL A 339 -11.47 -18.49 12.31
CA VAL A 339 -11.61 -19.73 11.56
C VAL A 339 -11.09 -19.55 10.14
N VAL A 340 -10.20 -20.44 9.72
CA VAL A 340 -9.91 -20.68 8.31
C VAL A 340 -10.92 -21.69 7.79
N SER A 341 -11.70 -21.31 6.78
CA SER A 341 -12.64 -22.19 6.10
C SER A 341 -12.19 -22.45 4.67
N LEU A 342 -12.45 -23.68 4.20
CA LEU A 342 -12.21 -24.09 2.82
C LEU A 342 -13.56 -24.25 2.11
N CYS A 343 -13.69 -23.61 0.96
CA CYS A 343 -14.90 -23.62 0.15
C CYS A 343 -14.61 -24.21 -1.22
N SER A 344 -15.53 -24.99 -1.77
CA SER A 344 -15.34 -25.67 -3.04
C SER A 344 -16.53 -25.48 -3.97
N ALA A 345 -16.26 -25.30 -5.27
CA ALA A 345 -17.28 -25.30 -6.31
C ALA A 345 -18.05 -26.64 -6.39
N GLN A 346 -17.41 -27.77 -6.05
CA GLN A 346 -18.07 -29.09 -6.03
C GLN A 346 -19.16 -29.17 -4.97
N SER A 347 -19.10 -28.39 -3.91
CA SER A 347 -20.11 -28.27 -2.86
C SER A 347 -20.94 -26.98 -2.97
N ASP A 348 -21.09 -26.44 -4.19
CA ASP A 348 -21.78 -25.16 -4.45
C ASP A 348 -21.27 -24.01 -3.56
N TRP A 349 -19.95 -23.96 -3.36
CA TRP A 349 -19.24 -22.99 -2.53
C TRP A 349 -19.60 -23.02 -1.03
N ILE A 350 -20.19 -24.12 -0.56
CA ILE A 350 -20.36 -24.35 0.87
C ILE A 350 -19.00 -24.54 1.50
N CYS A 351 -18.76 -23.81 2.58
CA CYS A 351 -17.48 -23.79 3.29
C CYS A 351 -17.47 -24.79 4.44
N SER A 352 -16.38 -25.50 4.61
CA SER A 352 -16.10 -26.33 5.77
C SER A 352 -15.06 -25.68 6.66
N LYS A 353 -15.25 -25.74 7.97
CA LYS A 353 -14.26 -25.32 8.95
C LYS A 353 -13.01 -26.20 8.83
N HIS A 354 -11.85 -25.58 8.68
CA HIS A 354 -10.58 -26.27 8.50
C HIS A 354 -9.63 -26.08 9.68
N LEU A 355 -9.32 -24.84 10.04
CA LEU A 355 -8.49 -24.48 11.16
C LEU A 355 -9.23 -23.51 12.04
N GLU A 356 -9.12 -23.66 13.36
CA GLU A 356 -9.63 -22.68 14.31
C GLU A 356 -8.50 -22.23 15.25
N GLU A 357 -8.50 -20.94 15.55
CA GLU A 357 -7.66 -20.34 16.57
C GLU A 357 -8.55 -19.59 17.57
N LYS A 358 -8.31 -19.80 18.82
CA LYS A 358 -9.08 -19.20 19.92
C LYS A 358 -8.18 -18.81 21.07
N VAL A 359 -8.57 -17.77 21.76
CA VAL A 359 -7.94 -17.42 23.04
C VAL A 359 -8.32 -18.49 24.06
N ASP A 360 -7.33 -18.99 24.78
CA ASP A 360 -7.58 -19.94 25.85
C ASP A 360 -8.41 -19.28 26.96
N SER A 361 -9.49 -19.93 27.35
CA SER A 361 -10.38 -19.42 28.40
C SER A 361 -9.72 -19.36 29.78
N GLU A 362 -8.63 -20.09 29.97
CA GLU A 362 -7.87 -20.12 31.23
C GLU A 362 -6.88 -18.94 31.33
N THR A 363 -6.44 -18.38 30.21
CA THR A 363 -5.66 -17.14 30.15
C THR A 363 -6.58 -15.95 30.33
N LYS A 364 -6.43 -15.19 31.41
CA LYS A 364 -7.26 -14.01 31.70
C LYS A 364 -6.94 -12.84 30.78
N GLY A 365 -7.44 -12.89 29.55
CA GLY A 365 -7.32 -11.84 28.55
C GLY A 365 -6.45 -12.24 27.35
N GLY A 366 -6.50 -11.44 26.31
CA GLY A 366 -5.81 -11.65 25.04
C GLY A 366 -6.78 -11.60 23.87
N TRP A 367 -6.22 -11.68 22.66
CA TRP A 367 -6.99 -11.72 21.41
C TRP A 367 -6.26 -12.59 20.39
N VAL A 368 -7.01 -13.06 19.39
CA VAL A 368 -6.44 -13.70 18.20
C VAL A 368 -6.02 -12.59 17.23
N GLU A 369 -4.78 -12.61 16.77
CA GLU A 369 -4.30 -11.66 15.77
C GLU A 369 -4.95 -11.90 14.39
N MET A 370 -5.04 -10.85 13.58
CA MET A 370 -5.44 -11.00 12.18
C MET A 370 -4.28 -11.63 11.42
N PHE A 371 -4.58 -12.73 10.74
CA PHE A 371 -3.61 -13.43 9.89
C PHE A 371 -3.59 -12.82 8.49
N GLU A 372 -2.41 -12.85 7.87
CA GLU A 372 -2.30 -12.60 6.43
C GLU A 372 -3.05 -13.68 5.65
N ALA A 373 -3.34 -13.39 4.37
CA ALA A 373 -3.97 -14.36 3.49
C ALA A 373 -3.10 -15.63 3.37
N PRO A 374 -3.69 -16.83 3.47
CA PRO A 374 -2.95 -18.07 3.36
C PRO A 374 -2.12 -18.15 2.07
N LEU A 375 -0.81 -18.37 2.19
CA LEU A 375 0.05 -18.61 1.04
C LEU A 375 -0.08 -20.06 0.60
N ILE A 376 -0.72 -20.29 -0.55
CA ILE A 376 -0.96 -21.64 -1.07
C ILE A 376 0.32 -22.18 -1.71
N THR A 377 0.69 -23.42 -1.39
CA THR A 377 1.82 -24.10 -2.02
C THR A 377 1.53 -24.46 -3.49
N LYS A 378 2.57 -24.50 -4.34
CA LYS A 378 2.41 -24.74 -5.80
C LYS A 378 1.73 -26.11 -6.10
N ASP A 379 1.91 -27.09 -5.23
CA ASP A 379 1.26 -28.41 -5.31
C ASP A 379 -0.21 -28.42 -4.83
N LYS A 380 -0.70 -27.30 -4.27
CA LYS A 380 -2.08 -27.11 -3.77
C LYS A 380 -2.50 -28.11 -2.69
N ARG A 381 -1.50 -28.67 -1.97
CA ARG A 381 -1.71 -29.62 -0.87
C ARG A 381 -1.61 -28.97 0.50
N HIS A 382 -0.90 -27.83 0.58
CA HIS A 382 -0.66 -27.15 1.82
C HIS A 382 -0.91 -25.63 1.67
N TYR A 383 -1.08 -24.97 2.78
CA TYR A 383 -0.96 -23.53 2.87
C TYR A 383 -0.10 -23.13 4.07
N LEU A 384 0.53 -21.97 3.95
CA LEU A 384 1.37 -21.39 4.98
C LEU A 384 0.64 -20.21 5.64
N LEU A 385 0.76 -20.14 6.94
CA LEU A 385 0.31 -19.01 7.77
C LEU A 385 1.38 -18.70 8.82
N THR A 386 1.24 -17.54 9.45
CA THR A 386 1.97 -17.24 10.69
C THR A 386 1.01 -17.42 11.87
N LEU A 387 1.39 -18.27 12.82
CA LEU A 387 0.64 -18.50 14.06
C LEU A 387 1.55 -18.31 15.26
N PRO A 388 0.99 -17.91 16.42
CA PRO A 388 1.76 -17.86 17.65
C PRO A 388 2.17 -19.27 18.08
N LEU A 389 3.44 -19.43 18.45
CA LEU A 389 4.00 -20.61 19.07
C LEU A 389 4.57 -20.21 20.43
N SER A 390 4.09 -20.87 21.50
CA SER A 390 4.56 -20.58 22.85
C SER A 390 5.90 -21.26 23.10
N GLU A 391 6.87 -20.47 23.53
CA GLU A 391 8.17 -20.93 24.02
C GLU A 391 8.17 -20.92 25.55
N PRO A 392 8.59 -21.99 26.20
CA PRO A 392 8.68 -22.03 27.66
C PRO A 392 9.51 -20.85 28.19
N GLU A 393 9.00 -20.15 29.19
CA GLU A 393 9.66 -19.03 29.89
C GLU A 393 9.83 -17.73 29.07
N SER A 394 9.66 -17.75 27.74
CA SER A 394 9.97 -16.60 26.87
C SER A 394 8.73 -15.95 26.25
N GLY A 395 7.56 -16.60 26.35
CA GLY A 395 6.30 -16.08 25.78
C GLY A 395 5.94 -16.71 24.43
N SER A 396 5.15 -15.99 23.65
CA SER A 396 4.67 -16.49 22.33
C SER A 396 5.23 -15.65 21.21
N PHE A 397 5.75 -16.31 20.17
CA PHE A 397 6.32 -15.68 18.98
C PHE A 397 5.59 -16.16 17.73
N ARG A 398 5.42 -15.26 16.75
CA ARG A 398 4.82 -15.62 15.47
C ARG A 398 5.77 -16.49 14.66
N GLN A 399 5.31 -17.69 14.32
CA GLN A 399 6.10 -18.68 13.60
C GLN A 399 5.37 -19.13 12.34
N ILE A 400 6.12 -19.56 11.32
CA ILE A 400 5.54 -20.11 10.10
C ILE A 400 5.01 -21.50 10.38
N VAL A 401 3.75 -21.73 10.07
CA VAL A 401 3.12 -23.04 10.11
C VAL A 401 2.69 -23.46 8.71
N MET A 402 2.98 -24.70 8.36
CA MET A 402 2.49 -25.37 7.16
C MET A 402 1.33 -26.29 7.54
N ILE A 403 0.20 -26.12 6.87
CA ILE A 403 -1.04 -26.84 7.18
C ILE A 403 -1.48 -27.62 5.96
N THR A 404 -1.73 -28.93 6.14
CA THR A 404 -2.20 -29.82 5.08
C THR A 404 -3.67 -29.58 4.80
N ILE A 405 -4.05 -29.29 3.55
CA ILE A 405 -5.43 -29.00 3.15
C ILE A 405 -6.34 -30.20 3.41
N ASN A 406 -5.90 -31.42 3.07
CA ASN A 406 -6.70 -32.64 3.20
C ASN A 406 -6.49 -33.41 4.51
N GLY A 407 -5.95 -32.82 5.55
CA GLY A 407 -5.65 -33.57 6.77
C GLY A 407 -5.57 -32.74 8.05
N ARG A 408 -5.60 -31.43 7.92
CA ARG A 408 -5.50 -30.49 9.07
C ARG A 408 -4.23 -30.67 9.92
N VAL A 409 -3.20 -31.31 9.39
CA VAL A 409 -1.94 -31.47 10.11
C VAL A 409 -1.21 -30.14 10.13
N LYS A 410 -0.85 -29.68 11.33
CA LYS A 410 -0.05 -28.47 11.57
C LYS A 410 1.42 -28.88 11.74
N ASN A 411 2.32 -28.26 10.98
CA ASN A 411 3.76 -28.42 11.13
C ASN A 411 4.43 -27.04 11.18
N PHE A 412 4.99 -26.66 12.33
CA PHE A 412 5.76 -25.44 12.47
C PHE A 412 7.11 -25.55 11.76
N LEU A 413 7.34 -24.67 10.79
CA LEU A 413 8.58 -24.64 10.01
C LEU A 413 9.67 -23.81 10.69
N THR A 414 9.28 -22.86 11.54
CA THR A 414 10.19 -22.01 12.31
C THR A 414 9.90 -22.13 13.80
N GLN A 415 10.87 -21.82 14.64
CA GLN A 415 10.82 -21.89 16.10
C GLN A 415 11.80 -20.86 16.68
N GLY A 416 11.73 -20.60 17.97
CA GLY A 416 12.64 -19.70 18.69
C GLY A 416 12.01 -18.33 18.99
N GLN A 417 12.82 -17.44 19.57
CA GLN A 417 12.39 -16.13 20.09
C GLN A 417 12.40 -15.02 19.01
N GLN A 418 12.21 -15.38 17.76
CA GLN A 418 12.08 -14.43 16.64
C GLN A 418 10.63 -14.34 16.17
N ASP A 419 10.17 -13.14 15.88
CA ASP A 419 8.86 -12.93 15.25
C ASP A 419 8.96 -12.92 13.74
N VAL A 420 8.27 -13.84 13.09
CA VAL A 420 8.06 -13.79 11.65
C VAL A 420 7.07 -12.67 11.33
N THR A 421 7.54 -11.67 10.59
CA THR A 421 6.72 -10.51 10.24
C THR A 421 5.99 -10.67 8.92
N GLN A 422 6.54 -11.48 8.00
CA GLN A 422 5.94 -11.74 6.68
C GLN A 422 6.51 -13.00 6.03
N ILE A 423 5.64 -13.78 5.38
CA ILE A 423 6.06 -14.86 4.47
C ILE A 423 6.19 -14.26 3.07
N LEU A 424 7.40 -14.29 2.50
CA LEU A 424 7.68 -13.66 1.20
C LEU A 424 7.42 -14.59 0.03
N ALA A 425 7.90 -15.84 0.10
CA ALA A 425 7.75 -16.80 -0.98
C ALA A 425 7.93 -18.24 -0.51
N HIS A 426 7.37 -19.17 -1.28
CA HIS A 426 7.57 -20.60 -1.14
C HIS A 426 8.08 -21.18 -2.47
N ARG A 427 9.27 -21.80 -2.46
CA ARG A 427 9.80 -22.56 -3.60
C ARG A 427 9.56 -24.04 -3.38
N HIS A 428 8.73 -24.61 -4.23
CA HIS A 428 8.32 -26.01 -4.12
C HIS A 428 9.45 -26.98 -4.48
N ASP A 429 10.22 -26.68 -5.56
CA ASP A 429 11.33 -27.47 -6.06
C ASP A 429 12.42 -27.70 -5.01
N THR A 430 12.78 -26.67 -4.29
CA THR A 430 13.82 -26.69 -3.25
C THR A 430 13.25 -26.80 -1.83
N ARG A 431 11.92 -26.94 -1.67
CA ARG A 431 11.24 -26.98 -0.36
C ARG A 431 11.70 -25.86 0.57
N THR A 432 11.75 -24.65 0.05
CA THR A 432 12.31 -23.51 0.75
C THR A 432 11.24 -22.44 0.96
N VAL A 433 11.18 -21.88 2.18
CA VAL A 433 10.40 -20.69 2.48
C VAL A 433 11.34 -19.51 2.69
N PHE A 434 11.02 -18.39 2.06
CA PHE A 434 11.67 -17.09 2.29
C PHE A 434 10.72 -16.24 3.12
N TYR A 435 11.24 -15.61 4.16
CA TYR A 435 10.44 -14.84 5.09
C TYR A 435 11.24 -13.70 5.72
N ALA A 436 10.55 -12.69 6.18
CA ALA A 436 11.11 -11.62 7.00
C ALA A 436 10.80 -11.89 8.47
N ALA A 437 11.81 -11.74 9.33
CA ALA A 437 11.66 -11.92 10.77
C ALA A 437 12.58 -10.98 11.53
N THR A 438 12.29 -10.78 12.82
CA THR A 438 13.17 -10.10 13.76
C THR A 438 14.38 -10.97 14.10
N LEU A 439 15.45 -10.38 14.61
CA LEU A 439 16.55 -11.12 15.22
C LEU A 439 16.21 -11.42 16.67
N GLU A 440 16.59 -12.61 17.14
CA GLU A 440 16.42 -13.05 18.52
C GLU A 440 17.13 -12.10 19.50
N ASP A 441 18.41 -11.79 19.23
CA ASP A 441 19.22 -10.91 20.07
C ASP A 441 18.93 -9.41 19.88
N ASN A 442 18.26 -9.02 18.79
CA ASN A 442 17.96 -7.62 18.46
C ASN A 442 16.60 -7.49 17.75
N PRO A 443 15.49 -7.50 18.49
CA PRO A 443 14.14 -7.47 17.92
C PRO A 443 13.79 -6.19 17.15
N GLY A 444 14.60 -5.13 17.26
CA GLY A 444 14.46 -3.90 16.48
C GLY A 444 14.91 -4.03 15.02
N VAL A 445 15.66 -5.10 14.70
CA VAL A 445 16.22 -5.34 13.37
C VAL A 445 15.46 -6.46 12.66
N ARG A 446 15.21 -6.31 11.36
CA ARG A 446 14.56 -7.31 10.51
C ARG A 446 15.48 -7.75 9.39
N HIS A 447 15.49 -9.05 9.14
CA HIS A 447 16.22 -9.65 8.04
C HIS A 447 15.34 -10.57 7.20
N ILE A 448 15.81 -10.84 5.97
CA ILE A 448 15.21 -11.87 5.13
C ILE A 448 15.94 -13.17 5.41
N PHE A 449 15.16 -14.20 5.76
CA PHE A 449 15.63 -15.54 6.06
C PHE A 449 15.21 -16.53 4.98
N LYS A 450 15.97 -17.60 4.90
CA LYS A 450 15.69 -18.77 4.08
C LYS A 450 15.68 -20.01 4.97
N LYS A 451 14.58 -20.75 4.97
CA LYS A 451 14.44 -22.02 5.70
C LYS A 451 14.14 -23.15 4.73
N LEU A 452 14.98 -24.16 4.75
CA LEU A 452 14.71 -25.46 4.12
C LEU A 452 13.87 -26.29 5.08
N PHE A 453 12.86 -26.99 4.60
CA PHE A 453 12.07 -27.91 5.40
C PHE A 453 12.04 -29.32 4.76
N ILE A 454 12.05 -30.33 5.62
CA ILE A 454 11.92 -31.74 5.25
C ILE A 454 10.46 -32.12 5.51
N GLN A 455 9.82 -32.71 4.52
CA GLN A 455 8.47 -33.26 4.69
C GLN A 455 8.51 -34.53 5.50
#